data_3a08411ff08faa7c6774ce52b81258cf
#
_entry.id   3a08411ff08faa7c6774ce52b81258cf
#
_cell.length_a   1.000
_cell.length_b   1.000
_cell.length_c   1.000
_cell.angle_alpha   90.00
_cell.angle_beta   90.00
_cell.angle_gamma   90.00
#
_symmetry.space_group_name_H-M   'P 1'
#
loop_
_entity.id
_entity.type
_entity.pdbx_description
1 polymer ?
#
loop_
_entity_poly.entity_id
_entity_poly.type
_entity_poly.pdbx_seq_one_letter_code
_entity_poly.pdbx_strand_id
1 'polypeptide(L)'
;MKGSVMFKVRSRALSPVAALALLAAAGCAGTAGAGATAPGSGASGALEKTTLNVAVVPAVDSAGFFVALHDGLFTREGLTIRYTPAVSSDTVINQQVAGAYDITGGNYVSYIQHVANDHQPLRIIAEGSLMEPGSQAIYTMPRSKIRSLAQLKGHLLGINAPGNINYLLAAAVLTQNGVNLRQVRFPAQPIPFPAMAGELAAGKIDAAAMPEPFATAAEEQYGAVELADLNQGAAENFPILGYVATTSWVREHPNTLKAFLAALEQGQEIADTSRTAVEQAMETLSGPQDGQVPPIVAAVMALDSYPIGVDKIRLQRVPDVMYEFGLLRSPFNIGQMLGS
;
A
#
# COMPACT_ATOMS: atom_id res chain seq x y z
N MET A 1 1.41 36.86 43.29
CA MET A 1 1.82 36.15 44.52
C MET A 1 2.37 34.79 44.11
N LYS A 2 3.64 34.57 44.48
CA LYS A 2 4.47 33.41 44.12
C LYS A 2 4.09 32.20 44.98
N GLY A 3 4.17 31.01 44.43
CA GLY A 3 4.09 29.74 45.14
C GLY A 3 4.77 28.63 44.34
N SER A 4 6.08 28.57 44.43
CA SER A 4 6.93 27.50 43.88
C SER A 4 7.01 26.38 44.91
N VAL A 5 6.70 25.13 44.54
CA VAL A 5 6.95 23.97 45.39
C VAL A 5 7.97 23.08 44.71
N MET A 6 9.12 23.05 45.33
CA MET A 6 10.31 22.26 45.00
C MET A 6 10.21 20.92 45.75
N PHE A 7 10.21 19.79 45.02
CA PHE A 7 10.39 18.48 45.67
C PHE A 7 11.82 17.97 45.46
N LYS A 8 12.50 17.76 46.61
CA LYS A 8 13.85 17.25 46.75
C LYS A 8 13.93 15.75 46.47
N VAL A 9 14.79 15.38 45.55
CA VAL A 9 15.26 14.00 45.32
C VAL A 9 16.26 13.63 46.43
N ARG A 10 16.01 12.50 47.10
CA ARG A 10 16.98 11.86 48.01
C ARG A 10 17.58 10.64 47.31
N SER A 11 18.86 10.74 46.99
CA SER A 11 19.75 9.65 46.63
C SER A 11 20.04 8.74 47.83
N ARG A 12 19.97 7.44 47.66
CA ARG A 12 20.61 6.45 48.54
C ARG A 12 21.49 5.55 47.69
N ALA A 13 22.77 5.72 47.89
CA ALA A 13 23.80 4.77 47.47
C ALA A 13 24.02 3.75 48.62
N LEU A 14 24.38 2.50 48.26
CA LEU A 14 25.20 1.57 49.08
C LEU A 14 25.46 0.31 48.21
N SER A 15 26.54 0.14 47.87
CA SER A 15 27.81 -0.61 47.80
C SER A 15 27.77 -2.13 48.01
N PRO A 16 28.80 -2.84 47.57
CA PRO A 16 28.76 -4.18 47.01
C PRO A 16 29.24 -5.27 47.97
N VAL A 17 28.89 -6.53 47.64
CA VAL A 17 29.53 -7.70 48.27
C VAL A 17 30.08 -8.60 47.20
N ALA A 18 31.37 -8.71 47.19
CA ALA A 18 32.15 -9.71 46.50
C ALA A 18 32.18 -11.02 47.33
N ALA A 19 32.00 -12.15 46.68
CA ALA A 19 32.44 -13.43 47.26
C ALA A 19 32.98 -14.32 46.13
N LEU A 20 34.21 -14.61 46.31
CA LEU A 20 35.13 -15.47 45.55
C LEU A 20 35.03 -16.88 46.10
N ALA A 21 34.94 -17.92 45.28
CA ALA A 21 35.42 -19.26 45.63
C ALA A 21 35.63 -20.12 44.38
N LEU A 22 36.77 -20.63 44.37
CA LEU A 22 37.63 -21.38 43.48
C LEU A 22 37.30 -22.89 43.42
N LEU A 23 37.74 -23.52 42.30
CA LEU A 23 38.33 -24.87 42.09
C LEU A 23 37.34 -26.06 42.20
N ALA A 24 37.40 -27.08 41.36
CA ALA A 24 38.54 -27.80 40.79
C ALA A 24 38.08 -28.69 39.62
N ALA A 25 39.04 -29.03 38.89
CA ALA A 25 39.18 -29.82 37.67
C ALA A 25 38.78 -31.31 37.73
N ALA A 26 38.68 -31.86 36.57
CA ALA A 26 39.10 -33.17 36.04
C ALA A 26 38.00 -34.20 35.78
N GLY A 27 37.96 -34.68 34.52
CA GLY A 27 37.80 -36.10 34.28
C GLY A 27 36.97 -36.48 33.05
N CYS A 28 37.63 -36.62 31.91
CA CYS A 28 37.56 -37.71 30.91
C CYS A 28 36.23 -38.25 30.35
N ALA A 29 36.21 -38.18 29.04
CA ALA A 29 35.92 -39.28 28.08
C ALA A 29 34.46 -39.61 27.76
N GLY A 30 34.07 -39.23 26.55
CA GLY A 30 33.54 -40.14 25.54
C GLY A 30 32.07 -40.50 25.64
N THR A 31 31.28 -39.96 24.74
CA THR A 31 30.49 -40.78 23.80
C THR A 31 29.82 -39.87 22.78
N ALA A 32 29.87 -40.25 21.53
CA ALA A 32 29.23 -39.64 20.40
C ALA A 32 27.71 -39.61 20.61
N GLY A 33 27.16 -38.43 20.70
CA GLY A 33 25.72 -38.15 20.71
C GLY A 33 25.39 -37.31 19.49
N ALA A 34 24.55 -37.85 18.66
CA ALA A 34 24.03 -37.29 17.43
C ALA A 34 23.71 -35.79 17.59
N GLY A 35 24.39 -34.94 16.86
CA GLY A 35 24.07 -33.55 16.68
C GLY A 35 22.69 -33.42 16.06
N ALA A 36 21.74 -32.93 16.82
CA ALA A 36 20.55 -32.35 16.26
C ALA A 36 21.01 -31.13 15.44
N THR A 37 21.10 -31.32 14.12
CA THR A 37 21.18 -30.22 13.18
C THR A 37 19.93 -29.37 13.35
N ALA A 38 20.10 -28.19 13.93
CA ALA A 38 19.14 -27.11 13.80
C ALA A 38 18.80 -26.98 12.29
N PRO A 39 17.53 -26.73 11.93
CA PRO A 39 17.19 -26.52 10.54
C PRO A 39 18.04 -25.37 10.04
N GLY A 40 18.90 -25.66 9.07
CA GLY A 40 19.84 -24.72 8.52
C GLY A 40 19.08 -23.51 7.99
N SER A 41 19.38 -22.32 8.48
CA SER A 41 19.22 -21.09 7.74
C SER A 41 19.87 -21.33 6.37
N GLY A 42 19.01 -21.46 5.34
CA GLY A 42 19.49 -21.54 3.98
C GLY A 42 20.43 -20.37 3.74
N ALA A 43 21.64 -20.66 3.28
CA ALA A 43 22.62 -19.64 2.95
C ALA A 43 22.01 -18.70 1.90
N SER A 44 21.38 -17.60 2.32
CA SER A 44 21.06 -16.52 1.42
C SER A 44 22.39 -15.89 1.04
N GLY A 45 22.67 -15.77 -0.24
CA GLY A 45 23.85 -15.03 -0.72
C GLY A 45 23.86 -13.62 -0.12
N ALA A 46 25.03 -12.98 -0.09
CA ALA A 46 25.13 -11.59 0.36
C ALA A 46 24.17 -10.71 -0.46
N LEU A 47 23.53 -9.76 0.21
CA LEU A 47 22.65 -8.79 -0.43
C LEU A 47 23.47 -7.88 -1.37
N GLU A 48 23.02 -7.73 -2.60
CA GLU A 48 23.68 -6.86 -3.59
C GLU A 48 23.48 -5.37 -3.20
N LYS A 49 22.37 -5.07 -2.55
CA LYS A 49 22.03 -3.73 -2.06
C LYS A 49 21.26 -3.84 -0.75
N THR A 50 21.71 -3.12 0.29
CA THR A 50 21.08 -3.15 1.63
C THR A 50 20.17 -1.97 1.91
N THR A 51 20.30 -0.86 1.16
CA THR A 51 19.44 0.31 1.29
C THR A 51 18.61 0.47 0.02
N LEU A 52 17.28 0.41 0.16
CA LEU A 52 16.33 0.52 -0.94
C LEU A 52 15.57 1.84 -0.87
N ASN A 53 15.50 2.56 -1.99
CA ASN A 53 14.59 3.67 -2.17
C ASN A 53 13.25 3.12 -2.68
N VAL A 54 12.20 3.25 -1.88
CA VAL A 54 10.89 2.68 -2.18
C VAL A 54 9.84 3.78 -2.15
N ALA A 55 9.09 3.93 -3.24
CA ALA A 55 7.96 4.86 -3.32
C ALA A 55 6.64 4.09 -3.35
N VAL A 56 5.73 4.42 -2.43
CA VAL A 56 4.43 3.73 -2.30
C VAL A 56 3.34 4.77 -2.05
N VAL A 57 2.16 4.55 -2.63
CA VAL A 57 0.97 5.38 -2.35
C VAL A 57 0.48 5.08 -0.93
N PRO A 58 0.35 6.08 -0.04
CA PRO A 58 -0.09 5.87 1.35
C PRO A 58 -1.61 5.71 1.44
N ALA A 59 -2.11 4.53 1.12
CA ALA A 59 -3.51 4.15 1.22
C ALA A 59 -3.62 2.72 1.79
N VAL A 60 -4.83 2.28 2.11
CA VAL A 60 -5.08 0.96 2.71
C VAL A 60 -4.59 -0.18 1.83
N ASP A 61 -4.61 0.00 0.52
CA ASP A 61 -4.10 -0.97 -0.46
C ASP A 61 -2.60 -1.29 -0.30
N SER A 62 -1.86 -0.46 0.41
CA SER A 62 -0.44 -0.64 0.72
C SER A 62 -0.18 -1.12 2.15
N ALA A 63 -1.21 -1.49 2.93
CA ALA A 63 -1.05 -1.75 4.37
C ALA A 63 -0.04 -2.86 4.68
N GLY A 64 0.06 -3.92 3.87
CA GLY A 64 1.06 -4.97 4.06
C GLY A 64 2.50 -4.46 4.04
N PHE A 65 2.82 -3.50 3.16
CA PHE A 65 4.13 -2.84 3.16
C PHE A 65 4.35 -1.98 4.42
N PHE A 66 3.32 -1.25 4.85
CA PHE A 66 3.43 -0.40 6.03
C PHE A 66 3.54 -1.21 7.32
N VAL A 67 2.84 -2.34 7.43
CA VAL A 67 3.03 -3.29 8.53
C VAL A 67 4.45 -3.84 8.53
N ALA A 68 4.97 -4.26 7.37
CA ALA A 68 6.36 -4.75 7.26
C ALA A 68 7.39 -3.67 7.66
N LEU A 69 7.13 -2.42 7.32
CA LEU A 69 7.99 -1.29 7.67
C LEU A 69 7.92 -0.98 9.16
N HIS A 70 6.70 -0.85 9.71
CA HIS A 70 6.43 -0.56 11.12
C HIS A 70 7.03 -1.61 12.06
N ASP A 71 6.84 -2.89 11.75
CA ASP A 71 7.29 -4.01 12.57
C ASP A 71 8.78 -4.35 12.37
N GLY A 72 9.47 -3.59 11.49
CA GLY A 72 10.90 -3.77 11.23
C GLY A 72 11.23 -5.07 10.49
N LEU A 73 10.28 -5.66 9.73
CA LEU A 73 10.50 -6.91 9.01
C LEU A 73 11.59 -6.77 7.95
N PHE A 74 11.64 -5.65 7.23
CA PHE A 74 12.73 -5.36 6.29
C PHE A 74 14.09 -5.32 6.97
N THR A 75 14.16 -4.75 8.18
CA THR A 75 15.41 -4.67 8.95
C THR A 75 15.88 -6.06 9.38
N ARG A 76 14.96 -6.99 9.71
CA ARG A 76 15.28 -8.39 10.03
C ARG A 76 15.90 -9.13 8.85
N GLU A 77 15.49 -8.76 7.63
CA GLU A 77 16.07 -9.28 6.37
C GLU A 77 17.35 -8.53 5.94
N GLY A 78 17.88 -7.62 6.78
CA GLY A 78 19.10 -6.85 6.49
C GLY A 78 18.89 -5.66 5.56
N LEU A 79 17.64 -5.23 5.34
CA LEU A 79 17.29 -4.11 4.47
C LEU A 79 16.97 -2.85 5.25
N THR A 80 17.45 -1.72 4.73
CA THR A 80 17.03 -0.39 5.16
C THR A 80 16.13 0.23 4.08
N ILE A 81 14.89 0.51 4.41
CA ILE A 81 13.94 1.14 3.49
C ILE A 81 13.97 2.66 3.64
N ARG A 82 14.23 3.37 2.55
CA ARG A 82 14.00 4.80 2.41
C ARG A 82 12.67 5.00 1.71
N TYR A 83 11.61 5.11 2.50
CA TYR A 83 10.26 5.30 2.00
C TYR A 83 10.03 6.73 1.52
N THR A 84 9.34 6.87 0.40
CA THR A 84 8.84 8.14 -0.14
C THR A 84 7.34 7.99 -0.45
N PRO A 85 6.47 8.83 0.13
CA PRO A 85 5.06 8.82 -0.20
C PRO A 85 4.85 9.26 -1.66
N ALA A 86 4.14 8.44 -2.43
CA ALA A 86 3.78 8.74 -3.81
C ALA A 86 2.37 9.36 -3.86
N VAL A 87 2.21 10.44 -4.60
CA VAL A 87 0.88 11.05 -4.83
C VAL A 87 0.01 10.15 -5.71
N SER A 88 0.63 9.51 -6.70
CA SER A 88 0.04 8.47 -7.55
C SER A 88 1.15 7.63 -8.18
N SER A 89 0.80 6.44 -8.68
CA SER A 89 1.76 5.57 -9.39
C SER A 89 2.37 6.28 -10.61
N ASP A 90 1.57 7.03 -11.35
CA ASP A 90 2.00 7.75 -12.56
C ASP A 90 3.13 8.75 -12.28
N THR A 91 3.13 9.35 -11.08
CA THR A 91 4.15 10.34 -10.70
C THR A 91 5.53 9.74 -10.46
N VAL A 92 5.63 8.46 -10.13
CA VAL A 92 6.90 7.82 -9.72
C VAL A 92 7.46 6.83 -10.75
N ILE A 93 6.66 6.36 -11.71
CA ILE A 93 7.10 5.34 -12.68
C ILE A 93 8.30 5.80 -13.51
N ASN A 94 8.24 7.01 -14.09
CA ASN A 94 9.36 7.55 -14.88
C ASN A 94 10.60 7.78 -14.02
N GLN A 95 10.43 8.16 -12.76
CA GLN A 95 11.54 8.33 -11.82
C GLN A 95 12.17 6.97 -11.46
N GLN A 96 11.35 5.91 -11.33
CA GLN A 96 11.85 4.55 -11.12
C GLN A 96 12.68 4.06 -12.32
N VAL A 97 12.18 4.25 -13.54
CA VAL A 97 12.93 3.88 -14.76
C VAL A 97 14.25 4.66 -14.87
N ALA A 98 14.27 5.90 -14.39
CA ALA A 98 15.48 6.72 -14.30
C ALA A 98 16.40 6.35 -13.11
N GLY A 99 16.02 5.36 -12.27
CA GLY A 99 16.85 4.85 -11.17
C GLY A 99 16.71 5.61 -9.85
N ALA A 100 15.74 6.52 -9.71
CA ALA A 100 15.49 7.21 -8.44
C ALA A 100 14.92 6.26 -7.36
N TYR A 101 14.10 5.31 -7.78
CA TYR A 101 13.50 4.29 -6.91
C TYR A 101 13.89 2.89 -7.36
N ASP A 102 14.15 2.02 -6.41
CA ASP A 102 14.43 0.61 -6.61
C ASP A 102 13.13 -0.17 -6.85
N ILE A 103 12.15 0.07 -5.99
CA ILE A 103 10.85 -0.56 -6.00
C ILE A 103 9.77 0.51 -5.85
N THR A 104 8.67 0.36 -6.56
CA THR A 104 7.47 1.20 -6.38
C THR A 104 6.26 0.32 -6.08
N GLY A 105 5.39 0.78 -5.18
CA GLY A 105 4.08 0.19 -4.91
C GLY A 105 2.98 1.12 -5.43
N GLY A 106 2.11 0.59 -6.26
CA GLY A 106 1.04 1.38 -6.85
C GLY A 106 0.09 0.56 -7.71
N ASN A 107 -0.87 1.23 -8.36
CA ASN A 107 -1.93 0.56 -9.08
C ASN A 107 -1.47 -0.09 -10.40
N TYR A 108 -2.01 -1.26 -10.69
CA TYR A 108 -1.68 -2.02 -11.89
C TYR A 108 -1.99 -1.29 -13.19
N VAL A 109 -3.06 -0.47 -13.23
CA VAL A 109 -3.49 0.22 -14.45
C VAL A 109 -2.39 1.13 -14.98
N SER A 110 -1.79 1.95 -14.11
CA SER A 110 -0.68 2.83 -14.48
C SER A 110 0.54 2.05 -14.97
N TYR A 111 0.93 0.98 -14.27
CA TYR A 111 2.08 0.14 -14.68
C TYR A 111 1.84 -0.53 -16.03
N ILE A 112 0.66 -1.12 -16.25
CA ILE A 112 0.31 -1.77 -17.51
C ILE A 112 0.32 -0.75 -18.66
N GLN A 113 -0.20 0.46 -18.46
CA GLN A 113 -0.17 1.51 -19.48
C GLN A 113 1.25 1.88 -19.87
N HIS A 114 2.15 2.07 -18.90
CA HIS A 114 3.55 2.39 -19.17
C HIS A 114 4.29 1.25 -19.90
N VAL A 115 3.96 0.00 -19.61
CA VAL A 115 4.54 -1.13 -20.37
C VAL A 115 3.93 -1.24 -21.77
N ALA A 116 2.59 -1.14 -21.88
CA ALA A 116 1.90 -1.34 -23.14
C ALA A 116 2.11 -0.19 -24.13
N ASN A 117 2.14 1.05 -23.68
CA ASN A 117 2.22 2.24 -24.52
C ASN A 117 3.65 2.78 -24.67
N ASP A 118 4.42 2.76 -23.57
CA ASP A 118 5.74 3.41 -23.49
C ASP A 118 6.90 2.40 -23.50
N HIS A 119 6.59 1.09 -23.54
CA HIS A 119 7.55 -0.01 -23.55
C HIS A 119 8.53 0.02 -22.36
N GLN A 120 8.09 0.55 -21.21
CA GLN A 120 8.92 0.62 -20.02
C GLN A 120 9.25 -0.80 -19.51
N PRO A 121 10.52 -1.07 -19.12
CA PRO A 121 10.98 -2.41 -18.75
C PRO A 121 10.63 -2.73 -17.28
N LEU A 122 9.34 -2.80 -16.97
CA LEU A 122 8.82 -3.00 -15.62
C LEU A 122 8.39 -4.46 -15.39
N ARG A 123 8.62 -4.95 -14.16
CA ARG A 123 8.23 -6.28 -13.70
C ARG A 123 7.42 -6.16 -12.42
N ILE A 124 6.28 -6.82 -12.36
CA ILE A 124 5.53 -7.05 -11.13
C ILE A 124 6.30 -8.09 -10.32
N ILE A 125 6.74 -7.72 -9.11
CA ILE A 125 7.51 -8.58 -8.22
C ILE A 125 6.65 -9.17 -7.09
N ALA A 126 5.56 -8.50 -6.72
CA ALA A 126 4.57 -9.00 -5.76
C ALA A 126 3.19 -8.37 -6.03
N GLU A 127 2.12 -9.07 -5.67
CA GLU A 127 0.82 -8.45 -5.49
C GLU A 127 0.79 -7.67 -4.16
N GLY A 128 -0.02 -6.62 -4.09
CA GLY A 128 -0.20 -5.82 -2.88
C GLY A 128 -1.56 -6.02 -2.25
N SER A 129 -2.64 -5.71 -2.98
CA SER A 129 -3.99 -5.82 -2.45
C SER A 129 -5.05 -6.16 -3.49
N LEU A 130 -6.16 -6.69 -2.97
CA LEU A 130 -7.43 -6.85 -3.66
C LEU A 130 -8.47 -5.98 -2.95
N MET A 131 -9.30 -5.32 -3.74
CA MET A 131 -10.40 -4.50 -3.23
C MET A 131 -11.42 -5.35 -2.47
N GLU A 132 -11.79 -4.88 -1.28
CA GLU A 132 -12.86 -5.45 -0.47
C GLU A 132 -14.03 -4.46 -0.35
N PRO A 133 -15.23 -4.92 0.05
CA PRO A 133 -16.38 -4.04 0.22
C PRO A 133 -16.06 -2.85 1.15
N GLY A 134 -16.41 -1.64 0.69
CA GLY A 134 -16.20 -0.39 1.43
C GLY A 134 -14.77 0.17 1.35
N SER A 135 -13.78 -0.57 0.83
CA SER A 135 -12.40 -0.07 0.77
C SER A 135 -12.21 1.05 -0.26
N GLN A 136 -13.09 1.13 -1.27
CA GLN A 136 -13.15 2.21 -2.24
C GLN A 136 -14.60 2.49 -2.64
N ALA A 137 -15.04 3.73 -2.59
CA ALA A 137 -16.40 4.09 -2.94
C ALA A 137 -16.50 5.51 -3.55
N ILE A 138 -17.66 5.81 -4.14
CA ILE A 138 -18.02 7.16 -4.58
C ILE A 138 -18.80 7.85 -3.47
N TYR A 139 -18.39 9.08 -3.12
CA TYR A 139 -18.97 9.89 -2.05
C TYR A 139 -19.56 11.19 -2.57
N THR A 140 -20.57 11.68 -1.85
CA THR A 140 -21.16 13.01 -2.05
C THR A 140 -21.30 13.73 -0.71
N MET A 141 -21.58 15.04 -0.74
CA MET A 141 -21.88 15.78 0.48
C MET A 141 -23.33 15.55 0.94
N PRO A 142 -23.65 15.64 2.25
CA PRO A 142 -25.01 15.46 2.78
C PRO A 142 -26.06 16.36 2.14
N ARG A 143 -25.66 17.56 1.75
CA ARG A 143 -26.54 18.55 1.10
C ARG A 143 -26.57 18.46 -0.42
N SER A 144 -25.79 17.55 -1.01
CA SER A 144 -25.81 17.31 -2.46
C SER A 144 -27.20 16.90 -2.92
N LYS A 145 -27.57 17.25 -4.14
CA LYS A 145 -28.79 16.73 -4.79
C LYS A 145 -28.56 15.37 -5.43
N ILE A 146 -27.30 14.93 -5.53
CA ILE A 146 -26.92 13.65 -6.08
C ILE A 146 -27.16 12.59 -5.01
N ARG A 147 -28.06 11.64 -5.29
CA ARG A 147 -28.47 10.53 -4.40
C ARG A 147 -28.39 9.17 -5.09
N SER A 148 -27.98 9.16 -6.37
CA SER A 148 -27.78 7.93 -7.15
C SER A 148 -26.75 8.16 -8.23
N LEU A 149 -26.13 7.07 -8.73
CA LEU A 149 -25.16 7.14 -9.81
C LEU A 149 -25.74 7.78 -11.08
N ALA A 150 -27.02 7.56 -11.38
CA ALA A 150 -27.69 8.16 -12.55
C ALA A 150 -27.72 9.71 -12.49
N GLN A 151 -27.69 10.28 -11.31
CA GLN A 151 -27.67 11.74 -11.12
C GLN A 151 -26.26 12.36 -11.28
N LEU A 152 -25.22 11.58 -11.48
CA LEU A 152 -23.88 12.09 -11.83
C LEU A 152 -23.81 12.66 -13.26
N LYS A 153 -24.86 12.49 -14.05
CA LYS A 153 -24.96 13.07 -15.40
C LYS A 153 -24.80 14.60 -15.34
N GLY A 154 -23.79 15.12 -16.05
CA GLY A 154 -23.44 16.54 -16.10
C GLY A 154 -22.59 17.02 -14.94
N HIS A 155 -22.38 16.19 -13.93
CA HIS A 155 -21.62 16.51 -12.72
C HIS A 155 -20.16 16.09 -12.83
N LEU A 156 -19.30 16.69 -11.99
CA LEU A 156 -17.87 16.44 -11.92
C LEU A 156 -17.58 15.40 -10.84
N LEU A 157 -17.16 14.20 -11.25
CA LEU A 157 -16.69 13.15 -10.35
C LEU A 157 -15.16 13.26 -10.20
N GLY A 158 -14.71 13.61 -8.99
CA GLY A 158 -13.31 13.67 -8.63
C GLY A 158 -12.65 12.29 -8.64
N ILE A 159 -11.48 12.20 -9.26
CA ILE A 159 -10.58 11.04 -9.31
C ILE A 159 -9.15 11.50 -9.08
N ASN A 160 -8.29 10.61 -8.58
CA ASN A 160 -6.92 11.03 -8.23
C ASN A 160 -6.01 11.24 -9.44
N ALA A 161 -6.25 10.55 -10.57
CA ALA A 161 -5.58 10.81 -11.83
C ALA A 161 -6.42 10.35 -13.04
N PRO A 162 -6.41 11.07 -14.15
CA PRO A 162 -7.12 10.65 -15.37
C PRO A 162 -6.59 9.31 -15.90
N GLY A 163 -7.52 8.40 -16.23
CA GLY A 163 -7.18 7.12 -16.88
C GLY A 163 -6.46 6.09 -16.03
N ASN A 164 -6.35 6.28 -14.73
CA ASN A 164 -5.79 5.30 -13.81
C ASN A 164 -6.84 4.34 -13.23
N ILE A 165 -6.48 3.57 -12.20
CA ILE A 165 -7.38 2.59 -11.58
C ILE A 165 -8.63 3.24 -10.98
N ASN A 166 -8.50 4.39 -10.34
CA ASN A 166 -9.62 5.06 -9.69
C ASN A 166 -10.67 5.50 -10.74
N TYR A 167 -10.20 5.96 -11.92
CA TYR A 167 -11.07 6.18 -13.08
C TYR A 167 -11.69 4.85 -13.58
N LEU A 168 -10.90 3.79 -13.74
CA LEU A 168 -11.35 2.50 -14.28
C LEU A 168 -12.48 1.90 -13.42
N LEU A 169 -12.30 1.87 -12.10
CA LEU A 169 -13.29 1.36 -11.15
C LEU A 169 -14.57 2.18 -11.20
N ALA A 170 -14.47 3.52 -11.17
CA ALA A 170 -15.63 4.39 -11.31
C ALA A 170 -16.33 4.19 -12.65
N ALA A 171 -15.59 4.06 -13.75
CA ALA A 171 -16.14 3.82 -15.09
C ALA A 171 -16.88 2.47 -15.17
N ALA A 172 -16.31 1.40 -14.60
CA ALA A 172 -16.93 0.09 -14.55
C ALA A 172 -18.27 0.14 -13.81
N VAL A 173 -18.29 0.68 -12.61
CA VAL A 173 -19.49 0.78 -11.77
C VAL A 173 -20.56 1.67 -12.39
N LEU A 174 -20.17 2.82 -12.92
CA LEU A 174 -21.11 3.72 -13.62
C LEU A 174 -21.76 3.02 -14.81
N THR A 175 -20.97 2.36 -15.67
CA THR A 175 -21.46 1.67 -16.88
C THR A 175 -22.39 0.52 -16.51
N GLN A 176 -22.04 -0.29 -15.52
CA GLN A 176 -22.87 -1.40 -15.03
C GLN A 176 -24.23 -0.90 -14.51
N ASN A 177 -24.27 0.30 -13.92
CA ASN A 177 -25.49 0.94 -13.44
C ASN A 177 -26.20 1.77 -14.52
N GLY A 178 -25.88 1.58 -15.80
CA GLY A 178 -26.54 2.22 -16.95
C GLY A 178 -26.20 3.70 -17.14
N VAL A 179 -25.13 4.19 -16.49
CA VAL A 179 -24.67 5.57 -16.64
C VAL A 179 -23.72 5.70 -17.83
N ASN A 180 -24.06 6.55 -18.77
CA ASN A 180 -23.19 6.83 -19.92
C ASN A 180 -22.00 7.71 -19.47
N LEU A 181 -20.78 7.16 -19.53
CA LEU A 181 -19.55 7.86 -19.10
C LEU A 181 -19.32 9.20 -19.82
N ARG A 182 -19.75 9.34 -21.08
CA ARG A 182 -19.63 10.61 -21.82
C ARG A 182 -20.46 11.73 -21.21
N GLN A 183 -21.39 11.41 -20.32
CA GLN A 183 -22.25 12.38 -19.62
C GLN A 183 -21.75 12.71 -18.23
N VAL A 184 -20.75 11.99 -17.70
CA VAL A 184 -20.07 12.31 -16.44
C VAL A 184 -18.80 13.08 -16.76
N ARG A 185 -18.53 14.12 -15.98
CA ARG A 185 -17.32 14.90 -16.14
C ARG A 185 -16.25 14.39 -15.17
N PHE A 186 -15.01 14.27 -15.67
CA PHE A 186 -13.85 13.93 -14.85
C PHE A 186 -12.85 15.09 -14.89
N PRO A 187 -12.05 15.30 -13.82
CA PRO A 187 -11.05 16.36 -13.79
C PRO A 187 -9.96 16.08 -14.83
N ALA A 188 -9.51 17.14 -15.51
CA ALA A 188 -8.40 17.06 -16.46
C ALA A 188 -7.02 16.98 -15.78
N GLN A 189 -6.94 17.37 -14.52
CA GLN A 189 -5.74 17.34 -13.71
C GLN A 189 -5.93 16.41 -12.50
N PRO A 190 -4.87 15.76 -12.02
CA PRO A 190 -4.93 14.93 -10.83
C PRO A 190 -5.42 15.70 -9.61
N ILE A 191 -6.25 15.04 -8.77
CA ILE A 191 -6.63 15.54 -7.44
C ILE A 191 -6.04 14.57 -6.42
N PRO A 192 -5.00 14.92 -5.66
CA PRO A 192 -4.42 14.06 -4.65
C PRO A 192 -5.47 13.62 -3.61
N PHE A 193 -5.47 12.36 -3.21
CA PHE A 193 -6.44 11.84 -2.24
C PHE A 193 -6.54 12.68 -0.96
N PRO A 194 -5.44 13.16 -0.34
CA PRO A 194 -5.53 14.02 0.85
C PRO A 194 -6.29 15.33 0.63
N ALA A 195 -6.34 15.84 -0.61
CA ALA A 195 -7.05 17.07 -0.94
C ALA A 195 -8.52 16.84 -1.33
N MET A 196 -8.88 15.60 -1.72
CA MET A 196 -10.14 15.29 -2.40
C MET A 196 -11.37 15.56 -1.52
N ALA A 197 -11.31 15.20 -0.25
CA ALA A 197 -12.39 15.47 0.71
C ALA A 197 -12.66 16.99 0.87
N GLY A 198 -11.60 17.80 0.94
CA GLY A 198 -11.71 19.26 0.99
C GLY A 198 -12.27 19.87 -0.30
N GLU A 199 -11.87 19.37 -1.48
CA GLU A 199 -12.42 19.80 -2.78
C GLU A 199 -13.92 19.46 -2.90
N LEU A 200 -14.33 18.28 -2.40
CA LEU A 200 -15.73 17.86 -2.33
C LEU A 200 -16.54 18.75 -1.37
N ALA A 201 -16.03 18.98 -0.17
CA ALA A 201 -16.68 19.84 0.83
C ALA A 201 -16.81 21.31 0.36
N ALA A 202 -15.83 21.80 -0.39
CA ALA A 202 -15.85 23.13 -0.98
C ALA A 202 -16.76 23.24 -2.23
N GLY A 203 -17.33 22.12 -2.71
CA GLY A 203 -18.18 22.09 -3.91
C GLY A 203 -17.42 22.34 -5.21
N LYS A 204 -16.09 22.13 -5.24
CA LYS A 204 -15.29 22.21 -6.46
C LYS A 204 -15.44 20.96 -7.31
N ILE A 205 -15.76 19.82 -6.70
CA ILE A 205 -16.22 18.60 -7.31
C ILE A 205 -17.57 18.20 -6.73
N ASP A 206 -18.41 17.54 -7.51
CA ASP A 206 -19.79 17.20 -7.12
C ASP A 206 -19.89 15.87 -6.39
N ALA A 207 -18.98 14.96 -6.70
CA ALA A 207 -18.76 13.66 -6.07
C ALA A 207 -17.26 13.30 -6.13
N ALA A 208 -16.83 12.34 -5.33
CA ALA A 208 -15.44 11.91 -5.28
C ALA A 208 -15.34 10.38 -5.17
N ALA A 209 -14.47 9.76 -5.97
CA ALA A 209 -14.09 8.36 -5.82
C ALA A 209 -12.85 8.29 -4.93
N MET A 210 -12.98 7.70 -3.74
CA MET A 210 -11.93 7.72 -2.72
C MET A 210 -11.69 6.31 -2.17
N PRO A 211 -10.41 5.91 -2.00
CA PRO A 211 -10.04 4.75 -1.21
C PRO A 211 -9.96 5.10 0.27
N GLU A 212 -9.85 4.09 1.11
CA GLU A 212 -9.47 4.25 2.50
C GLU A 212 -7.97 4.62 2.64
N PRO A 213 -7.59 5.40 3.63
CA PRO A 213 -8.40 5.99 4.73
C PRO A 213 -9.11 7.31 4.39
N PHE A 214 -8.98 7.79 3.15
CA PHE A 214 -9.48 9.11 2.73
C PHE A 214 -11.02 9.17 2.71
N ALA A 215 -11.67 8.02 2.44
CA ALA A 215 -13.11 7.86 2.46
C ALA A 215 -13.67 8.09 3.88
N THR A 216 -13.22 7.31 4.85
CA THR A 216 -13.60 7.47 6.26
C THR A 216 -13.23 8.87 6.79
N ALA A 217 -12.06 9.40 6.42
CA ALA A 217 -11.69 10.76 6.82
C ALA A 217 -12.65 11.82 6.27
N ALA A 218 -13.19 11.66 5.05
CA ALA A 218 -14.18 12.55 4.48
C ALA A 218 -15.53 12.45 5.21
N GLU A 219 -15.92 11.25 5.62
CA GLU A 219 -17.13 11.04 6.45
C GLU A 219 -16.99 11.72 7.80
N GLU A 220 -15.90 11.48 8.52
CA GLU A 220 -15.66 12.00 9.86
C GLU A 220 -15.49 13.53 9.88
N GLN A 221 -14.77 14.10 8.92
CA GLN A 221 -14.45 15.53 8.92
C GLN A 221 -15.56 16.38 8.30
N TYR A 222 -16.24 15.88 7.29
CA TYR A 222 -17.18 16.68 6.48
C TYR A 222 -18.58 16.06 6.41
N GLY A 223 -18.78 14.87 6.98
CA GLY A 223 -20.03 14.13 6.90
C GLY A 223 -20.34 13.66 5.48
N ALA A 224 -19.32 13.36 4.67
CA ALA A 224 -19.53 12.81 3.34
C ALA A 224 -20.38 11.53 3.43
N VAL A 225 -21.16 11.26 2.39
CA VAL A 225 -22.07 10.11 2.35
C VAL A 225 -21.72 9.25 1.16
N GLU A 226 -21.57 7.97 1.40
CA GLU A 226 -21.38 7.00 0.33
C GLU A 226 -22.56 7.01 -0.64
N LEU A 227 -22.24 7.09 -1.92
CA LEU A 227 -23.20 7.00 -3.01
C LEU A 227 -23.22 5.60 -3.61
N ALA A 228 -22.05 4.97 -3.75
CA ALA A 228 -21.90 3.60 -4.24
C ALA A 228 -20.51 3.04 -3.89
N ASP A 229 -20.49 1.81 -3.43
CA ASP A 229 -19.27 1.00 -3.33
C ASP A 229 -18.72 0.69 -4.73
N LEU A 230 -17.41 0.74 -4.92
CA LEU A 230 -16.75 0.39 -6.17
C LEU A 230 -16.49 -1.12 -6.29
N ASN A 231 -16.62 -1.89 -5.21
CA ASN A 231 -16.42 -3.35 -5.21
C ASN A 231 -17.65 -4.08 -5.73
N GLN A 232 -17.96 -3.93 -7.02
CA GLN A 232 -19.12 -4.57 -7.64
C GLN A 232 -18.89 -4.91 -9.11
N GLY A 233 -19.52 -6.00 -9.57
CA GLY A 233 -19.51 -6.43 -10.97
C GLY A 233 -18.13 -6.72 -11.52
N ALA A 234 -17.72 -6.08 -12.62
CA ALA A 234 -16.39 -6.26 -13.20
C ALA A 234 -15.25 -5.84 -12.26
N ALA A 235 -15.57 -4.99 -11.30
CA ALA A 235 -14.62 -4.48 -10.28
C ALA A 235 -14.68 -5.25 -8.95
N GLU A 236 -15.52 -6.29 -8.82
CA GLU A 236 -15.60 -7.09 -7.58
C GLU A 236 -14.29 -7.82 -7.31
N ASN A 237 -13.75 -7.68 -6.07
CA ASN A 237 -12.46 -8.24 -5.65
C ASN A 237 -11.35 -7.93 -6.67
N PHE A 238 -11.27 -6.67 -7.11
CA PHE A 238 -10.36 -6.28 -8.18
C PHE A 238 -8.94 -6.13 -7.65
N PRO A 239 -7.91 -6.59 -8.40
CA PRO A 239 -6.52 -6.34 -8.06
C PRO A 239 -6.22 -4.83 -8.14
N ILE A 240 -5.83 -4.23 -7.03
CA ILE A 240 -5.62 -2.78 -6.93
C ILE A 240 -4.15 -2.44 -7.09
N LEU A 241 -3.32 -2.93 -6.19
CA LEU A 241 -1.93 -2.54 -6.03
C LEU A 241 -0.99 -3.71 -6.23
N GLY A 242 0.15 -3.44 -6.86
CA GLY A 242 1.29 -4.34 -6.92
C GLY A 242 2.61 -3.62 -6.71
N TYR A 243 3.62 -4.38 -6.36
CA TYR A 243 4.99 -3.89 -6.26
C TYR A 243 5.73 -4.18 -7.54
N VAL A 244 6.47 -3.18 -8.01
CA VAL A 244 7.12 -3.20 -9.32
C VAL A 244 8.57 -2.76 -9.20
N ALA A 245 9.45 -3.45 -9.94
CA ALA A 245 10.85 -3.06 -10.16
C ALA A 245 11.17 -3.07 -11.65
N THR A 246 12.28 -2.47 -12.06
CA THR A 246 12.73 -2.58 -13.46
C THR A 246 13.30 -3.97 -13.72
N THR A 247 13.21 -4.45 -14.96
CA THR A 247 13.75 -5.76 -15.37
C THR A 247 15.25 -5.87 -15.09
N SER A 248 16.01 -4.78 -15.29
CA SER A 248 17.44 -4.74 -14.97
C SER A 248 17.69 -4.90 -13.47
N TRP A 249 16.95 -4.15 -12.64
CA TRP A 249 17.09 -4.21 -11.20
C TRP A 249 16.82 -5.61 -10.64
N VAL A 250 15.74 -6.25 -11.09
CA VAL A 250 15.40 -7.64 -10.69
C VAL A 250 16.53 -8.63 -11.00
N ARG A 251 17.14 -8.47 -12.19
CA ARG A 251 18.26 -9.34 -12.61
C ARG A 251 19.54 -9.09 -11.81
N GLU A 252 19.80 -7.84 -11.45
CA GLU A 252 21.04 -7.39 -10.80
C GLU A 252 21.01 -7.57 -9.27
N HIS A 253 19.83 -7.74 -8.67
CA HIS A 253 19.64 -7.78 -7.22
C HIS A 253 18.80 -8.97 -6.74
N PRO A 254 19.10 -10.23 -7.15
CA PRO A 254 18.24 -11.37 -6.84
C PRO A 254 18.15 -11.71 -5.34
N ASN A 255 19.26 -11.58 -4.57
CA ASN A 255 19.22 -11.84 -3.13
C ASN A 255 18.51 -10.71 -2.37
N THR A 256 18.73 -9.46 -2.78
CA THR A 256 18.03 -8.29 -2.24
C THR A 256 16.53 -8.36 -2.51
N LEU A 257 16.12 -8.76 -3.73
CA LEU A 257 14.72 -9.00 -4.07
C LEU A 257 14.09 -10.08 -3.18
N LYS A 258 14.80 -11.22 -3.01
CA LYS A 258 14.32 -12.29 -2.14
C LYS A 258 14.11 -11.82 -0.69
N ALA A 259 15.04 -11.04 -0.15
CA ALA A 259 14.93 -10.48 1.20
C ALA A 259 13.75 -9.49 1.29
N PHE A 260 13.58 -8.63 0.28
CA PHE A 260 12.43 -7.70 0.21
C PHE A 260 11.10 -8.45 0.19
N LEU A 261 10.97 -9.48 -0.66
CA LEU A 261 9.76 -10.29 -0.77
C LEU A 261 9.46 -11.04 0.52
N ALA A 262 10.48 -11.62 1.18
CA ALA A 262 10.28 -12.33 2.46
C ALA A 262 9.72 -11.41 3.56
N ALA A 263 10.21 -10.17 3.64
CA ALA A 263 9.68 -9.18 4.59
C ALA A 263 8.26 -8.70 4.19
N LEU A 264 8.03 -8.46 2.91
CA LEU A 264 6.74 -8.01 2.41
C LEU A 264 5.65 -9.06 2.62
N GLU A 265 5.92 -10.33 2.28
CA GLU A 265 4.99 -11.45 2.46
C GLU A 265 4.57 -11.61 3.93
N GLN A 266 5.52 -11.51 4.87
CA GLN A 266 5.19 -11.49 6.31
C GLN A 266 4.29 -10.30 6.68
N GLY A 267 4.59 -9.11 6.15
CA GLY A 267 3.77 -7.93 6.40
C GLY A 267 2.35 -8.05 5.83
N GLN A 268 2.21 -8.67 4.65
CA GLN A 268 0.91 -8.95 4.03
C GLN A 268 0.11 -9.98 4.84
N GLU A 269 0.75 -11.07 5.29
CA GLU A 269 0.12 -12.08 6.15
C GLU A 269 -0.40 -11.47 7.47
N ILE A 270 0.39 -10.60 8.08
CA ILE A 270 -0.02 -9.88 9.29
C ILE A 270 -1.17 -8.92 8.98
N ALA A 271 -1.09 -8.15 7.88
CA ALA A 271 -2.14 -7.21 7.49
C ALA A 271 -3.47 -7.91 7.17
N ASP A 272 -3.41 -9.07 6.52
CA ASP A 272 -4.60 -9.86 6.16
C ASP A 272 -5.31 -10.48 7.38
N THR A 273 -4.56 -10.72 8.46
CA THR A 273 -5.07 -11.41 9.65
C THR A 273 -5.24 -10.53 10.89
N SER A 274 -4.66 -9.33 10.90
CA SER A 274 -4.66 -8.45 12.07
C SER A 274 -5.01 -7.00 11.73
N ARG A 275 -6.29 -6.65 11.88
CA ARG A 275 -6.73 -5.25 11.78
C ARG A 275 -5.91 -4.31 12.65
N THR A 276 -5.63 -4.68 13.89
CA THR A 276 -4.86 -3.83 14.82
C THR A 276 -3.45 -3.53 14.31
N ALA A 277 -2.79 -4.48 13.64
CA ALA A 277 -1.48 -4.22 13.03
C ALA A 277 -1.59 -3.20 11.89
N VAL A 278 -2.64 -3.28 11.06
CA VAL A 278 -2.90 -2.28 10.01
C VAL A 278 -3.17 -0.91 10.62
N GLU A 279 -4.04 -0.82 11.64
CA GLU A 279 -4.33 0.44 12.34
C GLU A 279 -3.05 1.11 12.83
N GLN A 280 -2.21 0.39 13.58
CA GLN A 280 -0.95 0.90 14.12
C GLN A 280 0.03 1.33 13.03
N ALA A 281 0.16 0.55 11.97
CA ALA A 281 1.03 0.87 10.85
C ALA A 281 0.55 2.12 10.10
N MET A 282 -0.75 2.27 9.87
CA MET A 282 -1.34 3.42 9.18
C MET A 282 -1.28 4.70 10.01
N GLU A 283 -1.46 4.63 11.34
CA GLU A 283 -1.31 5.78 12.24
C GLU A 283 0.12 6.33 12.29
N THR A 284 1.12 5.47 12.09
CA THR A 284 2.54 5.86 12.11
C THR A 284 3.06 6.39 10.78
N LEU A 285 2.27 6.35 9.70
CA LEU A 285 2.61 6.99 8.43
C LEU A 285 2.86 8.48 8.66
N SER A 286 4.05 8.92 8.31
CA SER A 286 4.65 10.17 8.75
C SER A 286 3.93 11.41 8.21
N GLY A 287 3.48 12.27 9.10
CA GLY A 287 3.20 13.69 8.91
C GLY A 287 1.85 14.05 8.29
N PRO A 288 1.37 15.28 8.52
CA PRO A 288 0.09 15.76 8.01
C PRO A 288 0.04 15.87 6.48
N GLN A 289 1.20 15.96 5.81
CA GLN A 289 1.30 16.01 4.34
C GLN A 289 1.37 14.62 3.71
N ASP A 290 1.68 13.60 4.50
CA ASP A 290 1.88 12.22 4.07
C ASP A 290 0.64 11.35 4.34
N GLY A 291 -0.48 11.98 4.80
CA GLY A 291 -1.72 11.28 5.07
C GLY A 291 -1.73 10.55 6.43
N GLN A 292 -1.14 11.15 7.48
CA GLN A 292 -1.28 10.62 8.84
C GLN A 292 -2.76 10.30 9.12
N VAL A 293 -3.03 9.04 9.40
CA VAL A 293 -4.39 8.54 9.64
C VAL A 293 -4.77 8.78 11.09
N PRO A 294 -5.81 9.57 11.39
CA PRO A 294 -6.28 9.72 12.76
C PRO A 294 -6.71 8.36 13.34
N PRO A 295 -6.48 8.09 14.65
CA PRO A 295 -6.85 6.82 15.26
C PRO A 295 -8.34 6.45 15.08
N ILE A 296 -9.24 7.43 15.09
CA ILE A 296 -10.67 7.17 14.85
C ILE A 296 -10.92 6.68 13.42
N VAL A 297 -10.20 7.22 12.44
CA VAL A 297 -10.30 6.78 11.04
C VAL A 297 -9.72 5.37 10.88
N ALA A 298 -8.52 5.11 11.43
CA ALA A 298 -7.87 3.81 11.38
C ALA A 298 -8.76 2.71 11.97
N ALA A 299 -9.43 2.99 13.09
CA ALA A 299 -10.27 2.02 13.80
C ALA A 299 -11.51 1.58 13.02
N VAL A 300 -12.05 2.43 12.12
CA VAL A 300 -13.33 2.15 11.43
C VAL A 300 -13.21 1.99 9.92
N MET A 301 -12.10 2.40 9.30
CA MET A 301 -11.89 2.28 7.84
C MET A 301 -12.05 0.83 7.38
N ALA A 302 -12.57 0.61 6.18
CA ALA A 302 -12.58 -0.70 5.55
C ALA A 302 -11.14 -1.09 5.13
N LEU A 303 -10.83 -2.38 5.16
CA LEU A 303 -9.52 -2.91 4.76
C LEU A 303 -9.65 -3.66 3.44
N ASP A 304 -8.56 -3.73 2.70
CA ASP A 304 -8.37 -4.65 1.56
C ASP A 304 -7.97 -6.05 2.06
N SER A 305 -7.95 -7.03 1.18
CA SER A 305 -7.24 -8.29 1.40
C SER A 305 -5.84 -8.24 0.77
N TYR A 306 -4.88 -8.93 1.40
CA TYR A 306 -3.46 -8.80 1.07
C TYR A 306 -2.88 -10.16 0.67
N PRO A 307 -3.02 -10.55 -0.62
CA PRO A 307 -2.60 -11.87 -1.10
C PRO A 307 -1.09 -12.04 -1.07
N ILE A 308 -0.64 -13.26 -0.76
CA ILE A 308 0.76 -13.67 -0.85
C ILE A 308 1.01 -14.28 -2.23
N GLY A 309 2.16 -13.97 -2.82
CA GLY A 309 2.55 -14.46 -4.14
C GLY A 309 1.93 -13.68 -5.30
N VAL A 310 2.01 -14.27 -6.49
CA VAL A 310 1.51 -13.66 -7.74
C VAL A 310 0.60 -14.65 -8.47
N ASP A 311 -0.67 -14.30 -8.65
CA ASP A 311 -1.64 -15.07 -9.42
C ASP A 311 -1.89 -14.42 -10.79
N LYS A 312 -1.33 -15.05 -11.82
CA LYS A 312 -1.45 -14.58 -13.21
C LYS A 312 -2.90 -14.49 -13.69
N ILE A 313 -3.77 -15.42 -13.28
CA ILE A 313 -5.18 -15.45 -13.73
C ILE A 313 -5.91 -14.25 -13.14
N ARG A 314 -5.73 -14.02 -11.85
CA ARG A 314 -6.29 -12.87 -11.15
C ARG A 314 -5.81 -11.56 -11.75
N LEU A 315 -4.50 -11.41 -11.94
CA LEU A 315 -3.91 -10.19 -12.51
C LEU A 315 -4.29 -9.95 -13.96
N GLN A 316 -4.59 -10.98 -14.76
CA GLN A 316 -5.02 -10.82 -16.15
C GLN A 316 -6.36 -10.06 -16.25
N ARG A 317 -7.20 -10.10 -15.21
CA ARG A 317 -8.45 -9.32 -15.18
C ARG A 317 -8.21 -7.82 -15.38
N VAL A 318 -7.07 -7.30 -14.87
CA VAL A 318 -6.78 -5.86 -14.95
C VAL A 318 -6.68 -5.39 -16.41
N PRO A 319 -5.75 -5.92 -17.25
CA PRO A 319 -5.68 -5.49 -18.63
C PRO A 319 -6.92 -5.86 -19.44
N ASP A 320 -7.67 -6.92 -19.10
CA ASP A 320 -8.92 -7.27 -19.78
C ASP A 320 -9.98 -6.19 -19.56
N VAL A 321 -10.20 -5.75 -18.33
CA VAL A 321 -11.12 -4.64 -18.01
C VAL A 321 -10.60 -3.31 -18.56
N MET A 322 -9.29 -3.05 -18.52
CA MET A 322 -8.71 -1.87 -19.16
C MET A 322 -9.01 -1.80 -20.67
N TYR A 323 -8.93 -2.94 -21.35
CA TYR A 323 -9.25 -3.03 -22.78
C TYR A 323 -10.74 -2.80 -23.03
N GLU A 324 -11.61 -3.41 -22.23
CA GLU A 324 -13.06 -3.22 -22.30
C GLU A 324 -13.47 -1.74 -22.17
N PHE A 325 -12.82 -1.02 -21.25
CA PHE A 325 -13.09 0.41 -21.00
C PHE A 325 -12.23 1.37 -21.85
N GLY A 326 -11.48 0.84 -22.82
CA GLY A 326 -10.72 1.66 -23.77
C GLY A 326 -9.46 2.33 -23.23
N LEU A 327 -8.96 1.86 -22.09
CA LEU A 327 -7.66 2.31 -21.54
C LEU A 327 -6.47 1.65 -22.23
N LEU A 328 -6.70 0.55 -22.94
CA LEU A 328 -5.74 -0.11 -23.82
C LEU A 328 -6.25 -0.14 -25.26
N ARG A 329 -5.36 0.01 -26.22
CA ARG A 329 -5.68 -0.03 -27.66
C ARG A 329 -5.80 -1.46 -28.19
N SER A 330 -5.24 -2.43 -27.51
CA SER A 330 -5.24 -3.85 -27.83
C SER A 330 -5.17 -4.68 -26.55
N PRO A 331 -5.62 -5.96 -26.60
CA PRO A 331 -5.45 -6.88 -25.48
C PRO A 331 -3.99 -6.97 -25.02
N PHE A 332 -3.76 -7.01 -23.74
CA PHE A 332 -2.43 -7.09 -23.12
C PHE A 332 -2.30 -8.36 -22.28
N ASN A 333 -1.26 -9.13 -22.50
CA ASN A 333 -0.97 -10.32 -21.69
C ASN A 333 -0.11 -9.92 -20.49
N ILE A 334 -0.68 -10.00 -19.29
CA ILE A 334 0.02 -9.65 -18.04
C ILE A 334 1.30 -10.47 -17.81
N GLY A 335 1.40 -11.66 -18.40
CA GLY A 335 2.60 -12.48 -18.35
C GLY A 335 3.87 -11.78 -18.85
N GLN A 336 3.75 -10.71 -19.67
CA GLN A 336 4.88 -9.89 -20.10
C GLN A 336 5.52 -9.12 -18.93
N MET A 337 4.78 -8.87 -17.87
CA MET A 337 5.24 -8.18 -16.68
C MET A 337 5.59 -9.13 -15.52
N LEU A 338 5.34 -10.42 -15.66
CA LEU A 338 5.66 -11.42 -14.63
C LEU A 338 7.01 -12.09 -14.89
N GLY A 339 7.61 -12.65 -13.83
CA GLY A 339 8.79 -13.49 -13.93
C GLY A 339 8.51 -14.75 -14.74
N SER A 340 9.46 -15.18 -15.57
CA SER A 340 9.45 -16.51 -16.20
C SER A 340 9.84 -17.56 -15.18
#